data_eda4891128734ce57f79dc0419b8d0a0
#
_entry.id   eda4891128734ce57f79dc0419b8d0a0
#
_cell.length_a   1.000
_cell.length_b   1.000
_cell.length_c   1.000
_cell.angle_alpha   90.00
_cell.angle_beta   90.00
_cell.angle_gamma   90.00
#
_symmetry.space_group_name_H-M   'P 1'
#
loop_
_entity.id
_entity.type
_entity.pdbx_description
1 polymer ?
#
loop_
_entity_poly.entity_id
_entity_poly.type
_entity_poly.pdbx_seq_one_letter_code
_entity_poly.pdbx_strand_id
1 'polypeptide(L)'
;MKKLVALILSLLVLVSAASAATLAGGWTASTDPTVTEELKALFEEATETLAGASYIPVAYLGSQIVAGTNHAFLCQAVTAYPGALEAEPAYAMVYLYEDLFGSVSVLSIADFDIGSLCTY
;
A
#
# COMPACT_ATOMS: atom_id res chain seq x y z
N MET A 1 -43.90 -9.42 3.39
CA MET A 1 -42.70 -9.18 4.18
C MET A 1 -41.40 -9.63 3.45
N LYS A 2 -41.36 -10.83 2.93
CA LYS A 2 -40.14 -11.32 2.22
C LYS A 2 -39.78 -10.47 1.01
N LYS A 3 -40.76 -10.01 0.24
CA LYS A 3 -40.50 -9.17 -0.95
C LYS A 3 -39.97 -7.78 -0.57
N LEU A 4 -40.44 -7.22 0.55
CA LEU A 4 -39.98 -5.92 1.02
C LEU A 4 -38.55 -5.98 1.53
N VAL A 5 -38.19 -7.02 2.27
CA VAL A 5 -36.82 -7.24 2.76
C VAL A 5 -35.87 -7.45 1.59
N ALA A 6 -36.25 -8.23 0.60
CA ALA A 6 -35.43 -8.44 -0.61
C ALA A 6 -35.21 -7.15 -1.39
N LEU A 7 -36.23 -6.30 -1.46
CA LEU A 7 -36.11 -5.00 -2.15
C LEU A 7 -35.15 -4.06 -1.41
N ILE A 8 -35.22 -3.99 -0.09
CA ILE A 8 -34.33 -3.16 0.73
C ILE A 8 -32.88 -3.66 0.60
N LEU A 9 -32.68 -4.96 0.66
CA LEU A 9 -31.36 -5.55 0.50
C LEU A 9 -30.78 -5.26 -0.88
N SER A 10 -31.60 -5.38 -1.91
CA SER A 10 -31.20 -5.10 -3.30
C SER A 10 -30.82 -3.62 -3.45
N LEU A 11 -31.55 -2.72 -2.84
CA LEU A 11 -31.26 -1.29 -2.89
C LEU A 11 -29.93 -0.96 -2.18
N LEU A 12 -29.67 -1.56 -1.03
CA LEU A 12 -28.43 -1.39 -0.29
C LEU A 12 -27.22 -1.90 -1.10
N VAL A 13 -27.36 -3.03 -1.75
CA VAL A 13 -26.31 -3.60 -2.61
C VAL A 13 -26.02 -2.69 -3.80
N LEU A 14 -27.04 -2.11 -4.40
CA LEU A 14 -26.88 -1.16 -5.51
C LEU A 14 -26.13 0.10 -5.08
N VAL A 15 -26.45 0.67 -3.90
CA VAL A 15 -25.75 1.84 -3.37
C VAL A 15 -24.28 1.50 -3.06
N SER A 16 -24.03 0.35 -2.45
CA SER A 16 -22.65 -0.10 -2.18
C SER A 16 -21.87 -0.34 -3.47
N ALA A 17 -22.48 -0.93 -4.48
CA ALA A 17 -21.84 -1.17 -5.77
C ALA A 17 -21.51 0.15 -6.49
N ALA A 18 -22.39 1.15 -6.43
CA ALA A 18 -22.15 2.47 -7.01
C ALA A 18 -20.97 3.18 -6.30
N SER A 19 -20.91 3.15 -4.98
CA SER A 19 -19.79 3.70 -4.21
C SER A 19 -18.48 2.96 -4.52
N ALA A 20 -18.52 1.63 -4.58
CA ALA A 20 -17.37 0.82 -4.92
C ALA A 20 -16.91 1.08 -6.35
N ALA A 21 -17.82 1.29 -7.30
CA ALA A 21 -17.48 1.59 -8.69
C ALA A 21 -16.76 2.93 -8.85
N THR A 22 -17.07 3.94 -8.02
CA THR A 22 -16.37 5.23 -8.04
C THR A 22 -14.98 5.16 -7.40
N LEU A 23 -14.73 4.19 -6.51
CA LEU A 23 -13.46 4.05 -5.78
C LEU A 23 -12.63 2.86 -6.28
N ALA A 24 -13.28 1.86 -6.90
CA ALA A 24 -12.60 0.64 -7.34
C ALA A 24 -11.58 0.93 -8.43
N GLY A 25 -10.37 0.41 -8.26
CA GLY A 25 -9.27 0.56 -9.19
C GLY A 25 -8.51 1.89 -9.07
N GLY A 26 -9.06 2.88 -8.37
CA GLY A 26 -8.44 4.18 -8.19
C GLY A 26 -7.62 4.27 -6.92
N TRP A 27 -6.44 4.88 -7.03
CA TRP A 27 -5.64 5.22 -5.86
C TRP A 27 -6.12 6.53 -5.25
N THR A 28 -6.24 6.55 -3.93
CA THR A 28 -6.57 7.75 -3.18
C THR A 28 -5.31 8.23 -2.45
N ALA A 29 -4.87 9.43 -2.76
CA ALA A 29 -3.71 10.02 -2.08
C ALA A 29 -4.02 10.24 -0.60
N SER A 30 -3.04 9.93 0.24
CA SER A 30 -3.13 10.23 1.66
C SER A 30 -3.05 11.75 1.87
N THR A 31 -3.92 12.28 2.71
CA THR A 31 -3.86 13.70 3.09
C THR A 31 -2.75 13.98 4.11
N ASP A 32 -2.29 12.95 4.80
CA ASP A 32 -1.20 13.03 5.76
C ASP A 32 -0.19 11.92 5.45
N PRO A 33 1.04 12.27 5.04
CA PRO A 33 2.06 11.27 4.70
C PRO A 33 2.73 10.63 5.91
N THR A 34 2.36 11.01 7.12
CA THR A 34 2.98 10.47 8.33
C THR A 34 2.81 8.96 8.41
N VAL A 35 3.91 8.25 8.61
CA VAL A 35 3.90 6.82 8.91
C VAL A 35 3.60 6.66 10.39
N THR A 36 2.35 6.36 10.71
CA THR A 36 1.91 6.15 12.09
C THR A 36 2.48 4.84 12.63
N GLU A 37 2.40 4.65 13.94
CA GLU A 37 2.84 3.38 14.57
C GLU A 37 2.07 2.17 14.03
N GLU A 38 0.78 2.35 13.72
CA GLU A 38 -0.03 1.30 13.12
C GLU A 38 0.44 0.96 11.70
N LEU A 39 0.71 1.97 10.89
CA LEU A 39 1.23 1.78 9.53
C LEU A 39 2.63 1.17 9.53
N LYS A 40 3.46 1.57 10.48
CA LYS A 40 4.79 1.02 10.65
C LYS A 40 4.73 -0.46 11.00
N ALA A 41 3.86 -0.84 11.94
CA ALA A 41 3.66 -2.23 12.34
C ALA A 41 3.16 -3.08 11.16
N LEU A 42 2.22 -2.57 10.39
CA LEU A 42 1.70 -3.22 9.18
C LEU A 42 2.82 -3.42 8.15
N PHE A 43 3.63 -2.42 7.96
CA PHE A 43 4.78 -2.49 7.04
C PHE A 43 5.81 -3.51 7.49
N GLU A 44 6.16 -3.52 8.77
CA GLU A 44 7.11 -4.48 9.33
C GLU A 44 6.61 -5.91 9.20
N GLU A 45 5.34 -6.15 9.46
CA GLU A 45 4.73 -7.48 9.29
C GLU A 45 4.78 -7.93 7.83
N ALA A 46 4.45 -7.07 6.89
CA ALA A 46 4.47 -7.41 5.48
C ALA A 46 5.87 -7.69 4.94
N THR A 47 6.88 -6.99 5.45
CA THR A 47 8.25 -7.09 4.94
C THR A 47 9.13 -8.04 5.75
N GLU A 48 8.59 -8.69 6.78
CA GLU A 48 9.32 -9.60 7.67
C GLU A 48 10.04 -10.72 6.92
N THR A 49 9.44 -11.21 5.85
CA THR A 49 10.00 -12.34 5.08
C THR A 49 10.95 -11.92 3.96
N LEU A 50 11.16 -10.63 3.75
CA LEU A 50 12.09 -10.16 2.72
C LEU A 50 13.53 -10.43 3.16
N ALA A 51 14.29 -11.05 2.27
CA ALA A 51 15.70 -11.33 2.49
C ALA A 51 16.57 -10.47 1.57
N GLY A 52 17.72 -10.02 2.08
CA GLY A 52 18.73 -9.33 1.28
C GLY A 52 18.51 -7.83 1.08
N ALA A 53 17.37 -7.30 1.46
CA ALA A 53 17.09 -5.87 1.38
C ALA A 53 16.23 -5.44 2.55
N SER A 54 16.50 -4.26 3.07
CA SER A 54 15.68 -3.62 4.10
C SER A 54 15.07 -2.35 3.54
N TYR A 55 13.82 -2.11 3.87
CA TYR A 55 13.08 -0.93 3.46
C TYR A 55 12.63 -0.17 4.69
N ILE A 56 12.88 1.13 4.70
CA ILE A 56 12.46 2.02 5.78
C ILE A 56 11.33 2.89 5.24
N PRO A 57 10.10 2.76 5.76
CA PRO A 57 9.01 3.60 5.29
C PRO A 57 9.23 5.05 5.71
N VAL A 58 9.23 5.94 4.74
CA VAL A 58 9.45 7.38 4.92
C VAL A 58 8.13 8.12 4.88
N ALA A 59 7.25 7.73 3.98
CA ALA A 59 5.96 8.38 3.81
C ALA A 59 4.90 7.38 3.36
N TYR A 60 3.68 7.59 3.85
CA TYR A 60 2.50 6.88 3.40
C TYR A 60 1.80 7.71 2.34
N LEU A 61 1.77 7.21 1.11
CA LEU A 61 1.31 8.00 -0.03
C LEU A 61 -0.15 7.82 -0.36
N GLY A 62 -0.73 6.69 -0.02
CA GLY A 62 -2.13 6.48 -0.33
C GLY A 62 -2.55 5.02 -0.29
N SER A 63 -3.78 4.79 -0.69
CA SER A 63 -4.39 3.47 -0.67
C SER A 63 -5.30 3.25 -1.87
N GLN A 64 -5.56 2.00 -2.16
CA GLN A 64 -6.49 1.57 -3.19
C GLN A 64 -7.42 0.51 -2.59
N ILE A 65 -8.71 0.75 -2.67
CA ILE A 65 -9.70 -0.21 -2.20
C ILE A 65 -9.92 -1.26 -3.28
N VAL A 66 -9.69 -2.49 -2.90
CA VAL A 66 -9.93 -3.69 -3.71
C VAL A 66 -10.70 -4.69 -2.84
N ALA A 67 -10.58 -5.98 -3.07
CA ALA A 67 -11.03 -6.95 -2.07
C ALA A 67 -9.96 -6.99 -0.95
N GLY A 68 -10.03 -6.04 -0.03
CA GLY A 68 -9.00 -5.66 0.91
C GLY A 68 -8.50 -4.26 0.59
N THR A 69 -7.28 -3.94 0.94
CA THR A 69 -6.68 -2.63 0.71
C THR A 69 -5.24 -2.75 0.25
N ASN A 70 -4.92 -2.08 -0.84
CA ASN A 70 -3.53 -1.88 -1.24
C ASN A 70 -3.02 -0.58 -0.64
N HIS A 71 -1.80 -0.60 -0.13
CA HIS A 71 -1.15 0.55 0.48
C HIS A 71 0.11 0.90 -0.28
N ALA A 72 0.39 2.18 -0.45
CA ALA A 72 1.60 2.66 -1.11
C ALA A 72 2.49 3.41 -0.13
N PHE A 73 3.71 2.94 0.05
CA PHE A 73 4.73 3.56 0.89
C PHE A 73 5.90 4.02 0.05
N LEU A 74 6.34 5.25 0.28
CA LEU A 74 7.65 5.68 -0.18
C LEU A 74 8.67 5.21 0.86
N CYS A 75 9.69 4.51 0.41
CA CYS A 75 10.68 3.90 1.29
C CYS A 75 12.09 4.27 0.89
N GLN A 76 12.97 4.32 1.88
CA GLN A 76 14.40 4.28 1.66
C GLN A 76 14.83 2.82 1.63
N ALA A 77 15.51 2.43 0.57
CA ALA A 77 16.03 1.08 0.42
C ALA A 77 17.46 1.02 0.92
N VAL A 78 17.74 0.08 1.80
CA VAL A 78 19.09 -0.19 2.29
C VAL A 78 19.45 -1.59 1.85
N THR A 79 20.41 -1.67 0.94
CA THR A 79 20.91 -2.97 0.47
C THR A 79 22.14 -3.34 1.29
N ALA A 80 22.03 -4.42 2.05
CA ALA A 80 23.15 -4.95 2.80
C ALA A 80 23.75 -6.11 2.01
N TYR A 81 24.89 -5.89 1.39
CA TYR A 81 25.68 -6.97 0.80
C TYR A 81 27.13 -6.86 1.28
N PRO A 82 27.86 -8.00 1.38
CA PRO A 82 29.24 -7.99 1.82
C PRO A 82 30.10 -7.13 0.88
N GLY A 83 30.87 -6.19 1.45
CA GLY A 83 31.73 -5.30 0.68
C GLY A 83 31.14 -3.94 0.32
N ALA A 84 29.89 -3.66 0.66
CA ALA A 84 29.33 -2.34 0.55
C ALA A 84 29.88 -1.45 1.67
N LEU A 85 30.86 -0.64 1.35
CA LEU A 85 31.45 0.31 2.32
C LEU A 85 30.58 1.51 2.55
N GLU A 86 29.82 1.93 1.54
CA GLU A 86 28.82 2.99 1.62
C GLU A 86 27.73 2.65 0.63
N ALA A 87 26.54 2.33 1.15
CA ALA A 87 25.36 2.22 0.30
C ALA A 87 24.85 3.62 0.01
N GLU A 88 24.81 4.00 -1.26
CA GLU A 88 24.12 5.22 -1.65
C GLU A 88 22.64 5.08 -1.29
N PRO A 89 22.01 6.15 -0.77
CA PRO A 89 20.59 6.11 -0.49
C PRO A 89 19.79 5.82 -1.75
N ALA A 90 19.06 4.74 -1.74
CA ALA A 90 18.15 4.39 -2.81
C ALA A 90 16.72 4.50 -2.30
N TYR A 91 15.80 4.73 -3.20
CA TYR A 91 14.38 4.88 -2.88
C TYR A 91 13.57 3.86 -3.66
N ALA A 92 12.46 3.45 -3.07
CA ALA A 92 11.55 2.50 -3.70
C ALA A 92 10.12 2.83 -3.28
N MET A 93 9.20 2.52 -4.18
CA MET A 93 7.78 2.43 -3.83
C MET A 93 7.51 0.99 -3.42
N VAL A 94 7.03 0.81 -2.21
CA VAL A 94 6.63 -0.50 -1.71
C VAL A 94 5.11 -0.51 -1.60
N TYR A 95 4.51 -1.43 -2.33
CA TYR A 95 3.07 -1.63 -2.32
C TYR A 95 2.76 -2.85 -1.48
N LEU A 96 1.88 -2.69 -0.50
CA LEU A 96 1.43 -3.76 0.37
C LEU A 96 -0.02 -4.10 0.07
N TYR A 97 -0.38 -5.36 0.25
CA TYR A 97 -1.75 -5.81 0.22
C TYR A 97 -2.19 -6.26 1.61
N GLU A 98 -3.24 -5.67 2.10
CA GLU A 98 -3.92 -6.07 3.33
C GLU A 98 -5.25 -6.70 2.97
N ASP A 99 -5.44 -7.98 3.33
CA ASP A 99 -6.69 -8.67 3.03
C ASP A 99 -7.80 -8.28 4.01
N LEU A 100 -8.98 -8.83 3.80
CA LEU A 100 -10.15 -8.52 4.62
C LEU A 100 -10.03 -9.06 6.06
N PHE A 101 -9.07 -9.92 6.33
CA PHE A 101 -8.82 -10.51 7.64
C PHE A 101 -7.65 -9.86 8.37
N GLY A 102 -7.02 -8.86 7.77
CA GLY A 102 -5.90 -8.13 8.35
C GLY A 102 -4.53 -8.74 8.07
N SER A 103 -4.43 -9.80 7.28
CA SER A 103 -3.14 -10.34 6.85
C SER A 103 -2.53 -9.44 5.79
N VAL A 104 -1.24 -9.17 5.91
CA VAL A 104 -0.52 -8.27 5.01
C VAL A 104 0.61 -8.98 4.31
N SER A 105 0.84 -8.58 3.07
CA SER A 105 1.93 -9.10 2.25
C SER A 105 2.44 -8.03 1.30
N VAL A 106 3.64 -8.23 0.76
CA VAL A 106 4.19 -7.34 -0.24
C VAL A 106 3.53 -7.63 -1.58
N LEU A 107 2.89 -6.62 -2.15
CA LEU A 107 2.27 -6.72 -3.46
C LEU A 107 3.28 -6.49 -4.58
N SER A 108 4.09 -5.45 -4.46
CA SER A 108 5.06 -5.05 -5.47
C SER A 108 6.08 -4.10 -4.87
N ILE A 109 7.29 -4.11 -5.42
CA ILE A 109 8.33 -3.14 -5.09
C ILE A 109 8.83 -2.56 -6.41
N ALA A 110 8.80 -1.24 -6.50
CA ALA A 110 9.28 -0.50 -7.67
C ALA A 110 10.40 0.43 -7.25
N ASP A 111 11.61 0.07 -7.60
CA ASP A 111 12.78 0.95 -7.37
C ASP A 111 12.71 2.14 -8.32
N PHE A 112 13.15 3.29 -7.85
CA PHE A 112 13.29 4.44 -8.72
C PHE A 112 14.57 5.19 -8.45
N ASP A 113 15.12 5.74 -9.51
CA ASP A 113 16.32 6.56 -9.49
C ASP A 113 15.93 8.02 -9.59
N ILE A 114 16.37 8.79 -8.62
CA ILE A 114 16.12 10.25 -8.58
C ILE A 114 16.69 10.92 -9.83
N GLY A 115 17.86 10.48 -10.27
CA GLY A 115 18.49 11.02 -11.49
C GLY A 115 17.67 10.81 -12.75
N SER A 116 16.91 9.71 -12.83
CA SER A 116 16.00 9.46 -13.96
C SER A 116 14.73 10.26 -13.90
N LEU A 117 14.26 10.57 -12.69
CA LEU A 117 13.02 11.31 -12.48
C LEU A 117 13.22 12.83 -12.58
N CYS A 118 14.37 13.31 -12.15
CA CYS A 118 14.71 14.73 -12.18
C CYS A 118 15.45 15.08 -13.45
N THR A 119 14.74 15.72 -14.37
CA THR A 119 15.27 16.12 -15.67
C THR A 119 15.76 17.58 -15.70
N TYR A 120 15.89 18.18 -14.56
CA TYR A 120 16.30 19.57 -14.40
C TYR A 120 17.80 19.70 -14.21
#